data_1a6b1cab4e8030b21654e53350ae5f83
#
_entry.id   1a6b1cab4e8030b21654e53350ae5f83
#
_cell.length_a   1.000
_cell.length_b   1.000
_cell.length_c   1.000
_cell.angle_alpha   90.00
_cell.angle_beta   90.00
_cell.angle_gamma   90.00
#
_symmetry.space_group_name_H-M   'P 1'
#
loop_
_entity.id
_entity.type
_entity.pdbx_description
1 polymer ?
#
loop_
_entity_poly.entity_id
_entity_poly.type
_entity_poly.pdbx_seq_one_letter_code
_entity_poly.pdbx_strand_id
1 'polypeptide(L)'
;MSRSTTVSPKATILIVDDEPDVREVLEEYLVGHGYAAIGAESAGVARTIAAERAIDLALVDIHMPGEDGLSLARHLRERHAGIAIVMLTSAATVIDRIVGLEMGADDYVPKPFDPRELVARVKSVLRRTSAARRADLGAERVRIGRCVLDLAAHRLTDEKGETVAMSPLEFDLLKALAEHPNRPLSRERILNLSQQRDWDPFDRSVDLRIMRLRKKVEPDPEHPRFIKTIRNEGYIFVPDGS
;
A
#
# COMPACT_ATOMS: atom_id res chain seq x y z
N MET A 1 -36.62 -21.86 14.18
CA MET A 1 -35.65 -20.90 14.72
C MET A 1 -34.31 -21.10 14.02
N SER A 2 -34.12 -20.38 12.89
CA SER A 2 -32.90 -20.46 12.10
C SER A 2 -31.80 -19.64 12.78
N ARG A 3 -30.73 -20.30 13.16
CA ARG A 3 -29.49 -19.62 13.63
C ARG A 3 -28.84 -18.98 12.42
N SER A 4 -29.00 -17.67 12.26
CA SER A 4 -28.19 -16.88 11.34
C SER A 4 -26.73 -16.97 11.79
N THR A 5 -25.96 -17.74 11.06
CA THR A 5 -24.50 -17.80 11.23
C THR A 5 -23.96 -16.46 10.71
N THR A 6 -23.71 -15.53 11.61
CA THR A 6 -23.07 -14.24 11.30
C THR A 6 -21.62 -14.55 10.94
N VAL A 7 -21.34 -14.71 9.65
CA VAL A 7 -19.97 -14.84 9.17
C VAL A 7 -19.30 -13.50 9.35
N SER A 8 -18.25 -13.44 10.14
CA SER A 8 -17.46 -12.21 10.29
C SER A 8 -16.95 -11.75 8.90
N PRO A 9 -17.02 -10.46 8.58
CA PRO A 9 -16.56 -9.95 7.30
C PRO A 9 -15.06 -10.23 7.11
N LYS A 10 -14.64 -10.44 5.87
CA LYS A 10 -13.24 -10.72 5.50
C LYS A 10 -12.31 -9.56 5.83
N ALA A 11 -12.78 -8.33 5.66
CA ALA A 11 -12.11 -7.09 5.95
C ALA A 11 -13.11 -5.94 5.90
N THR A 12 -12.76 -4.79 6.49
CA THR A 12 -13.54 -3.55 6.44
C THR A 12 -12.93 -2.59 5.42
N ILE A 13 -13.74 -2.17 4.44
CA ILE A 13 -13.34 -1.29 3.34
C ILE A 13 -14.06 0.04 3.49
N LEU A 14 -13.30 1.12 3.52
CA LEU A 14 -13.80 2.49 3.48
C LEU A 14 -13.85 2.95 2.02
N ILE A 15 -14.99 3.43 1.56
CA ILE A 15 -15.21 3.95 0.21
C ILE A 15 -15.40 5.46 0.32
N VAL A 16 -14.49 6.22 -0.28
CA VAL A 16 -14.51 7.68 -0.25
C VAL A 16 -14.67 8.21 -1.66
N ASP A 17 -15.83 8.72 -1.94
CA ASP A 17 -16.23 9.25 -3.26
C ASP A 17 -17.36 10.25 -3.04
N ASP A 18 -17.40 11.37 -3.72
CA ASP A 18 -18.47 12.37 -3.57
C ASP A 18 -19.75 11.95 -4.31
N GLU A 19 -19.65 11.09 -5.31
CA GLU A 19 -20.78 10.57 -6.09
C GLU A 19 -21.54 9.48 -5.31
N PRO A 20 -22.81 9.70 -4.89
CA PRO A 20 -23.56 8.71 -4.11
C PRO A 20 -23.79 7.40 -4.86
N ASP A 21 -24.03 7.47 -6.18
CA ASP A 21 -24.27 6.28 -7.01
C ASP A 21 -23.04 5.37 -7.08
N VAL A 22 -21.84 5.96 -7.13
CA VAL A 22 -20.59 5.21 -7.12
C VAL A 22 -20.39 4.51 -5.77
N ARG A 23 -20.66 5.21 -4.65
CA ARG A 23 -20.56 4.61 -3.32
C ARG A 23 -21.52 3.45 -3.16
N GLU A 24 -22.79 3.63 -3.52
CA GLU A 24 -23.85 2.62 -3.38
C GLU A 24 -23.52 1.35 -4.17
N VAL A 25 -23.12 1.49 -5.43
CA VAL A 25 -22.70 0.37 -6.30
C VAL A 25 -21.50 -0.36 -5.72
N LEU A 26 -20.49 0.35 -5.23
CA LEU A 26 -19.31 -0.25 -4.65
C LEU A 26 -19.60 -0.94 -3.31
N GLU A 27 -20.44 -0.34 -2.46
CA GLU A 27 -20.86 -0.94 -1.19
C GLU A 27 -21.60 -2.26 -1.45
N GLU A 28 -22.61 -2.26 -2.31
CA GLU A 28 -23.36 -3.45 -2.64
C GLU A 28 -22.46 -4.56 -3.20
N TYR A 29 -21.58 -4.19 -4.12
CA TYR A 29 -20.70 -5.15 -4.77
C TYR A 29 -19.67 -5.76 -3.80
N LEU A 30 -19.08 -4.96 -2.93
CA LEU A 30 -18.11 -5.42 -1.93
C LEU A 30 -18.76 -6.28 -0.84
N VAL A 31 -19.98 -5.89 -0.39
CA VAL A 31 -20.77 -6.67 0.57
C VAL A 31 -21.13 -8.03 -0.03
N GLY A 32 -21.53 -8.08 -1.31
CA GLY A 32 -21.79 -9.33 -2.04
C GLY A 32 -20.56 -10.27 -2.11
N HIS A 33 -19.35 -9.72 -1.97
CA HIS A 33 -18.10 -10.49 -1.92
C HIS A 33 -17.61 -10.82 -0.48
N GLY A 34 -18.41 -10.47 0.53
CA GLY A 34 -18.18 -10.81 1.94
C GLY A 34 -17.25 -9.84 2.67
N TYR A 35 -17.14 -8.61 2.22
CA TYR A 35 -16.48 -7.50 2.93
C TYR A 35 -17.51 -6.68 3.73
N ALA A 36 -17.04 -6.00 4.79
CA ALA A 36 -17.79 -4.87 5.32
C ALA A 36 -17.41 -3.63 4.51
N ALA A 37 -18.40 -2.88 4.02
CA ALA A 37 -18.18 -1.66 3.27
C ALA A 37 -18.82 -0.48 4.00
N ILE A 38 -18.13 0.67 4.02
CA ILE A 38 -18.58 1.89 4.68
C ILE A 38 -18.29 3.06 3.73
N GLY A 39 -19.34 3.79 3.33
CA GLY A 39 -19.22 4.96 2.48
C GLY A 39 -18.90 6.23 3.27
N ALA A 40 -18.14 7.10 2.65
CA ALA A 40 -17.86 8.46 3.08
C ALA A 40 -17.98 9.41 1.88
N GLU A 41 -18.77 10.46 2.01
CA GLU A 41 -19.02 11.44 0.94
C GLU A 41 -17.94 12.51 0.81
N SER A 42 -16.98 12.54 1.75
CA SER A 42 -15.91 13.52 1.77
C SER A 42 -14.71 13.05 2.60
N ALA A 43 -13.58 13.71 2.41
CA ALA A 43 -12.37 13.46 3.20
C ALA A 43 -12.59 13.69 4.71
N GLY A 44 -13.41 14.68 5.10
CA GLY A 44 -13.74 14.96 6.49
C GLY A 44 -14.49 13.80 7.16
N VAL A 45 -15.51 13.26 6.48
CA VAL A 45 -16.29 12.09 6.95
C VAL A 45 -15.37 10.85 7.02
N ALA A 46 -14.54 10.65 6.02
CA ALA A 46 -13.61 9.53 5.97
C ALA A 46 -12.62 9.53 7.16
N ARG A 47 -12.10 10.70 7.56
CA ARG A 47 -11.22 10.83 8.74
C ARG A 47 -11.93 10.46 10.03
N THR A 48 -13.18 10.91 10.20
CA THR A 48 -13.99 10.56 11.37
C THR A 48 -14.19 9.05 11.47
N ILE A 49 -14.57 8.42 10.35
CA ILE A 49 -14.76 6.96 10.31
C ILE A 49 -13.45 6.22 10.61
N ALA A 50 -12.34 6.65 10.02
CA ALA A 50 -11.04 6.02 10.23
C ALA A 50 -10.51 6.18 11.67
N ALA A 51 -10.89 7.24 12.38
CA ALA A 51 -10.56 7.44 13.78
C ALA A 51 -11.38 6.55 14.73
N GLU A 52 -12.63 6.23 14.36
CA GLU A 52 -13.57 5.50 15.21
C GLU A 52 -13.60 3.99 14.91
N ARG A 53 -13.18 3.57 13.73
CA ARG A 53 -13.31 2.18 13.26
C ARG A 53 -11.99 1.65 12.71
N ALA A 54 -11.77 0.35 12.92
CA ALA A 54 -10.66 -0.35 12.27
C ALA A 54 -10.97 -0.53 10.78
N ILE A 55 -10.19 0.11 9.93
CA ILE A 55 -10.28 0.02 8.47
C ILE A 55 -9.08 -0.77 7.96
N ASP A 56 -9.33 -1.76 7.11
CA ASP A 56 -8.28 -2.56 6.49
C ASP A 56 -7.82 -1.99 5.14
N LEU A 57 -8.75 -1.36 4.39
CA LEU A 57 -8.47 -0.75 3.09
C LEU A 57 -9.38 0.46 2.85
N ALA A 58 -8.84 1.51 2.24
CA ALA A 58 -9.59 2.66 1.75
C ALA A 58 -9.55 2.71 0.21
N LEU A 59 -10.72 2.78 -0.43
CA LEU A 59 -10.89 3.17 -1.82
C LEU A 59 -11.14 4.68 -1.81
N VAL A 60 -10.31 5.47 -2.47
CA VAL A 60 -10.36 6.92 -2.38
C VAL A 60 -10.39 7.54 -3.77
N ASP A 61 -11.45 8.27 -4.09
CA ASP A 61 -11.45 9.10 -5.30
C ASP A 61 -10.45 10.26 -5.16
N ILE A 62 -9.71 10.52 -6.22
CA ILE A 62 -8.77 11.63 -6.28
C ILE A 62 -9.52 12.96 -6.33
N HIS A 63 -10.55 13.04 -7.18
CA HIS A 63 -11.22 14.29 -7.51
C HIS A 63 -12.50 14.47 -6.71
N MET A 64 -12.38 14.95 -5.48
CA MET A 64 -13.53 15.27 -4.64
C MET A 64 -13.61 16.79 -4.38
N PRO A 65 -14.81 17.35 -4.22
CA PRO A 65 -14.99 18.74 -3.84
C PRO A 65 -14.36 19.06 -2.48
N GLY A 66 -13.71 20.19 -2.38
CA GLY A 66 -13.08 20.67 -1.15
C GLY A 66 -11.69 20.09 -0.94
N GLU A 67 -11.55 19.04 -0.15
CA GLU A 67 -10.26 18.35 0.05
C GLU A 67 -10.12 17.19 -0.94
N ASP A 68 -9.01 17.18 -1.69
CA ASP A 68 -8.70 16.13 -2.65
C ASP A 68 -8.32 14.78 -1.98
N GLY A 69 -8.52 13.70 -2.73
CA GLY A 69 -8.22 12.35 -2.23
C GLY A 69 -6.74 12.10 -1.95
N LEU A 70 -5.83 12.85 -2.57
CA LEU A 70 -4.39 12.72 -2.34
C LEU A 70 -4.01 13.23 -0.95
N SER A 71 -4.59 14.33 -0.52
CA SER A 71 -4.43 14.89 0.83
C SER A 71 -4.98 13.93 1.89
N LEU A 72 -6.14 13.33 1.63
CA LEU A 72 -6.71 12.30 2.50
C LEU A 72 -5.81 11.06 2.57
N ALA A 73 -5.31 10.56 1.44
CA ALA A 73 -4.43 9.41 1.39
C ALA A 73 -3.16 9.63 2.22
N ARG A 74 -2.55 10.82 2.12
CA ARG A 74 -1.41 11.21 2.95
C ARG A 74 -1.77 11.16 4.43
N HIS A 75 -2.88 11.78 4.82
CA HIS A 75 -3.33 11.79 6.21
C HIS A 75 -3.57 10.38 6.76
N LEU A 76 -4.27 9.52 5.99
CA LEU A 76 -4.50 8.13 6.38
C LEU A 76 -3.18 7.37 6.55
N ARG A 77 -2.20 7.60 5.68
CA ARG A 77 -0.89 6.97 5.76
C ARG A 77 -0.10 7.40 7.00
N GLU A 78 -0.15 8.67 7.36
CA GLU A 78 0.55 9.21 8.52
C GLU A 78 -0.07 8.76 9.85
N ARG A 79 -1.40 8.68 9.92
CA ARG A 79 -2.13 8.41 11.16
C ARG A 79 -2.51 6.94 11.35
N HIS A 80 -2.63 6.19 10.26
CA HIS A 80 -3.14 4.82 10.24
C HIS A 80 -2.24 3.92 9.36
N ALA A 81 -1.02 3.68 9.79
CA ALA A 81 0.02 2.98 9.01
C ALA A 81 -0.39 1.59 8.46
N GLY A 82 -1.41 0.96 9.04
CA GLY A 82 -1.90 -0.36 8.62
C GLY A 82 -3.01 -0.34 7.56
N ILE A 83 -3.53 0.84 7.19
CA ILE A 83 -4.58 0.95 6.17
C ILE A 83 -3.95 0.85 4.78
N ALA A 84 -4.44 -0.08 3.96
CA ALA A 84 -4.13 -0.10 2.54
C ALA A 84 -4.93 0.98 1.80
N ILE A 85 -4.34 1.63 0.80
CA ILE A 85 -4.98 2.74 0.07
C ILE A 85 -4.97 2.43 -1.42
N VAL A 86 -6.16 2.36 -2.03
CA VAL A 86 -6.35 2.23 -3.46
C VAL A 86 -7.01 3.51 -3.97
N MET A 87 -6.35 4.18 -4.91
CA MET A 87 -6.90 5.41 -5.49
C MET A 87 -7.79 5.10 -6.68
N LEU A 88 -8.95 5.76 -6.73
CA LEU A 88 -9.81 5.78 -7.91
C LEU A 88 -9.54 7.08 -8.66
N THR A 89 -9.32 7.01 -9.97
CA THR A 89 -8.95 8.19 -10.76
C THR A 89 -9.68 8.24 -12.10
N SER A 90 -10.26 9.39 -12.42
CA SER A 90 -10.87 9.66 -13.73
C SER A 90 -9.84 10.04 -14.80
N ALA A 91 -8.63 10.41 -14.39
CA ALA A 91 -7.57 10.80 -15.30
C ALA A 91 -6.49 9.71 -15.39
N ALA A 92 -6.43 9.04 -16.54
CA ALA A 92 -5.39 8.04 -16.83
C ALA A 92 -4.03 8.67 -17.19
N THR A 93 -3.74 9.89 -16.72
CA THR A 93 -2.45 10.50 -17.01
C THR A 93 -1.35 9.87 -16.20
N VAL A 94 -0.18 9.70 -16.80
CA VAL A 94 1.02 9.20 -16.13
C VAL A 94 1.36 10.06 -14.91
N ILE A 95 1.01 11.36 -14.97
CA ILE A 95 1.27 12.33 -13.89
C ILE A 95 0.41 12.03 -12.66
N ASP A 96 -0.87 11.75 -12.83
CA ASP A 96 -1.76 11.45 -11.68
C ASP A 96 -1.36 10.13 -10.99
N ARG A 97 -0.95 9.13 -11.76
CA ARG A 97 -0.37 7.90 -11.21
C ARG A 97 0.94 8.16 -10.45
N ILE A 98 1.82 8.98 -10.99
CA ILE A 98 3.10 9.33 -10.35
C ILE A 98 2.83 10.06 -9.02
N VAL A 99 2.00 11.11 -9.05
CA VAL A 99 1.69 11.92 -7.87
C VAL A 99 1.04 11.07 -6.78
N GLY A 100 0.10 10.26 -7.12
CA GLY A 100 -0.58 9.46 -6.11
C GLY A 100 0.28 8.30 -5.58
N LEU A 101 1.15 7.67 -6.39
CA LEU A 101 2.16 6.76 -5.89
C LEU A 101 3.16 7.48 -4.99
N GLU A 102 3.49 8.73 -5.26
CA GLU A 102 4.28 9.59 -4.36
C GLU A 102 3.59 9.85 -3.02
N MET A 103 2.25 9.86 -2.98
CA MET A 103 1.46 10.09 -1.77
C MET A 103 1.19 8.84 -0.92
N GLY A 104 1.71 7.66 -1.31
CA GLY A 104 1.63 6.45 -0.49
C GLY A 104 0.51 5.48 -0.84
N ALA A 105 -0.17 5.62 -1.97
CA ALA A 105 -1.14 4.66 -2.44
C ALA A 105 -0.51 3.28 -2.73
N ASP A 106 -1.28 2.23 -2.47
CA ASP A 106 -0.87 0.84 -2.69
C ASP A 106 -1.24 0.34 -4.09
N ASP A 107 -2.31 0.90 -4.68
CA ASP A 107 -2.73 0.61 -6.05
C ASP A 107 -3.57 1.76 -6.63
N TYR A 108 -3.82 1.71 -7.95
CA TYR A 108 -4.62 2.65 -8.73
C TYR A 108 -5.63 1.92 -9.59
N VAL A 109 -6.84 2.46 -9.63
CA VAL A 109 -7.92 1.97 -10.50
C VAL A 109 -8.45 3.15 -11.32
N PRO A 110 -8.26 3.15 -12.65
CA PRO A 110 -8.83 4.19 -13.48
C PRO A 110 -10.36 4.05 -13.59
N LYS A 111 -11.08 5.17 -13.53
CA LYS A 111 -12.51 5.27 -13.87
C LYS A 111 -12.64 5.48 -15.41
N PRO A 112 -13.59 4.80 -16.10
CA PRO A 112 -14.50 3.80 -15.57
C PRO A 112 -13.80 2.45 -15.35
N PHE A 113 -14.16 1.74 -14.27
CA PHE A 113 -13.60 0.43 -13.93
C PHE A 113 -14.67 -0.67 -14.00
N ASP A 114 -14.25 -1.89 -14.29
CA ASP A 114 -15.10 -3.08 -14.08
C ASP A 114 -15.07 -3.43 -12.58
N PRO A 115 -16.24 -3.55 -11.91
CA PRO A 115 -16.31 -3.92 -10.50
C PRO A 115 -15.57 -5.23 -10.17
N ARG A 116 -15.49 -6.16 -11.11
CA ARG A 116 -14.73 -7.42 -10.95
C ARG A 116 -13.22 -7.17 -10.89
N GLU A 117 -12.71 -6.27 -11.71
CA GLU A 117 -11.30 -5.84 -11.67
C GLU A 117 -11.00 -5.18 -10.33
N LEU A 118 -11.85 -4.24 -9.90
CA LEU A 118 -11.68 -3.57 -8.61
C LEU A 118 -11.60 -4.58 -7.46
N VAL A 119 -12.54 -5.54 -7.38
CA VAL A 119 -12.51 -6.57 -6.32
C VAL A 119 -11.27 -7.46 -6.41
N ALA A 120 -10.79 -7.79 -7.61
CA ALA A 120 -9.55 -8.55 -7.76
C ALA A 120 -8.34 -7.77 -7.21
N ARG A 121 -8.27 -6.45 -7.45
CA ARG A 121 -7.23 -5.56 -6.90
C ARG A 121 -7.35 -5.41 -5.39
N VAL A 122 -8.54 -5.14 -4.86
CA VAL A 122 -8.84 -5.12 -3.41
C VAL A 122 -8.37 -6.42 -2.75
N LYS A 123 -8.72 -7.56 -3.32
CA LYS A 123 -8.29 -8.89 -2.85
C LYS A 123 -6.77 -9.04 -2.84
N SER A 124 -6.11 -8.58 -3.89
CA SER A 124 -4.65 -8.64 -4.00
C SER A 124 -3.97 -7.77 -2.94
N VAL A 125 -4.48 -6.54 -2.73
CA VAL A 125 -3.97 -5.61 -1.72
C VAL A 125 -4.19 -6.15 -0.31
N LEU A 126 -5.42 -6.58 0.02
CA LEU A 126 -5.76 -7.14 1.34
C LEU A 126 -5.01 -8.44 1.67
N ARG A 127 -4.71 -9.28 0.69
CA ARG A 127 -3.90 -10.49 0.91
C ARG A 127 -2.50 -10.12 1.39
N ARG A 128 -1.91 -9.06 0.86
CA ARG A 128 -0.61 -8.55 1.28
C ARG A 128 -0.63 -8.04 2.72
N THR A 129 -1.65 -7.28 3.09
CA THR A 129 -1.83 -6.80 4.47
C THR A 129 -2.16 -7.90 5.47
N SER A 130 -2.92 -8.93 5.09
CA SER A 130 -3.29 -10.04 5.99
C SER A 130 -2.17 -11.08 6.13
N ALA A 131 -1.33 -11.30 5.12
CA ALA A 131 -0.12 -12.10 5.26
C ALA A 131 0.83 -11.46 6.29
N ALA A 132 0.85 -10.13 6.34
CA ALA A 132 1.56 -9.35 7.34
C ALA A 132 1.14 -9.64 8.78
N ARG A 133 -0.15 -9.88 9.02
CA ARG A 133 -0.69 -10.19 10.37
C ARG A 133 -0.49 -11.65 10.81
N ARG A 134 -0.17 -12.59 9.90
CA ARG A 134 -0.08 -14.03 10.20
C ARG A 134 1.34 -14.57 10.43
N ALA A 135 2.38 -13.78 10.20
CA ALA A 135 3.77 -14.21 10.31
C ALA A 135 4.37 -14.06 11.73
N ASP A 136 3.57 -14.29 12.76
CA ASP A 136 3.99 -14.13 14.16
C ASP A 136 4.68 -15.38 14.73
N LEU A 137 5.59 -16.03 14.00
CA LEU A 137 6.45 -17.10 14.54
C LEU A 137 7.78 -17.18 13.77
N GLY A 138 8.80 -16.48 14.24
CA GLY A 138 10.18 -16.63 13.77
C GLY A 138 10.82 -15.30 13.39
N ALA A 139 11.36 -14.59 14.38
CA ALA A 139 11.87 -13.24 14.21
C ALA A 139 13.18 -13.23 13.40
N GLU A 140 13.07 -13.01 12.10
CA GLU A 140 14.21 -12.58 11.31
C GLU A 140 14.19 -11.04 11.21
N ARG A 141 15.14 -10.39 11.91
CA ARG A 141 15.32 -8.95 11.92
C ARG A 141 16.48 -8.58 11.04
N VAL A 142 16.23 -7.73 10.04
CA VAL A 142 17.26 -7.28 9.10
C VAL A 142 17.55 -5.80 9.34
N ARG A 143 18.80 -5.46 9.63
CA ARG A 143 19.22 -4.07 9.71
C ARG A 143 19.36 -3.49 8.30
N ILE A 144 18.76 -2.34 8.05
CA ILE A 144 18.79 -1.63 6.78
C ILE A 144 19.08 -0.16 7.08
N GLY A 145 20.30 0.25 6.91
CA GLY A 145 20.75 1.58 7.26
C GLY A 145 20.49 1.94 8.71
N ARG A 146 19.71 2.99 8.93
CA ARG A 146 19.32 3.46 10.28
C ARG A 146 18.08 2.77 10.84
N CYS A 147 17.54 1.78 10.14
CA CYS A 147 16.32 1.11 10.55
C CYS A 147 16.53 -0.40 10.74
N VAL A 148 15.57 -1.01 11.44
CA VAL A 148 15.48 -2.47 11.59
C VAL A 148 14.13 -2.92 11.02
N LEU A 149 14.19 -3.76 10.01
CA LEU A 149 13.04 -4.43 9.42
C LEU A 149 12.77 -5.72 10.20
N ASP A 150 11.63 -5.80 10.86
CA ASP A 150 11.12 -7.00 11.49
C ASP A 150 10.18 -7.69 10.50
N LEU A 151 10.66 -8.78 9.89
CA LEU A 151 9.92 -9.49 8.84
C LEU A 151 8.70 -10.20 9.40
N ALA A 152 8.76 -10.66 10.64
CA ALA A 152 7.66 -11.33 11.30
C ALA A 152 6.57 -10.35 11.75
N ALA A 153 6.97 -9.24 12.38
CA ALA A 153 6.04 -8.21 12.82
C ALA A 153 5.58 -7.27 11.69
N HIS A 154 6.11 -7.44 10.45
CA HIS A 154 5.86 -6.56 9.30
C HIS A 154 6.03 -5.08 9.64
N ARG A 155 7.10 -4.77 10.34
CA ARG A 155 7.34 -3.45 10.90
C ARG A 155 8.76 -2.99 10.65
N LEU A 156 8.90 -1.71 10.31
CA LEU A 156 10.17 -1.02 10.25
C LEU A 156 10.27 -0.13 11.50
N THR A 157 11.38 -0.21 12.22
CA THR A 157 11.66 0.65 13.37
C THR A 157 12.95 1.44 13.13
N ASP A 158 12.99 2.66 13.60
CA ASP A 158 14.18 3.49 13.55
C ASP A 158 15.16 3.15 14.71
N GLU A 159 16.27 3.90 14.80
CA GLU A 159 17.29 3.71 15.85
C GLU A 159 16.77 3.99 17.27
N LYS A 160 15.65 4.72 17.41
CA LYS A 160 15.00 4.98 18.69
C LYS A 160 13.98 3.92 19.05
N GLY A 161 13.73 2.94 18.16
CA GLY A 161 12.71 1.93 18.32
C GLY A 161 11.31 2.40 17.94
N GLU A 162 11.17 3.61 17.36
CA GLU A 162 9.90 4.12 16.91
C GLU A 162 9.50 3.50 15.57
N THR A 163 8.20 3.26 15.38
CA THR A 163 7.70 2.67 14.14
C THR A 163 7.74 3.67 13.01
N VAL A 164 8.42 3.32 11.93
CA VAL A 164 8.44 4.09 10.68
C VAL A 164 7.26 3.66 9.83
N ALA A 165 6.37 4.60 9.53
CA ALA A 165 5.19 4.33 8.70
C ALA A 165 5.60 3.83 7.31
N MET A 166 4.99 2.72 6.87
CA MET A 166 5.32 2.06 5.62
C MET A 166 4.05 1.45 5.02
N SER A 167 3.87 1.57 3.71
CA SER A 167 2.79 0.87 3.04
C SER A 167 3.08 -0.62 2.91
N PRO A 168 2.05 -1.48 2.75
CA PRO A 168 2.25 -2.90 2.48
C PRO A 168 3.16 -3.16 1.28
N LEU A 169 3.03 -2.38 0.22
CA LEU A 169 3.87 -2.50 -0.98
C LEU A 169 5.32 -2.06 -0.76
N GLU A 170 5.53 -1.04 0.07
CA GLU A 170 6.88 -0.63 0.47
C GLU A 170 7.53 -1.72 1.32
N PHE A 171 6.75 -2.35 2.21
CA PHE A 171 7.22 -3.47 3.01
C PHE A 171 7.62 -4.66 2.14
N ASP A 172 6.74 -5.11 1.22
CA ASP A 172 7.00 -6.25 0.34
C ASP A 172 8.23 -6.02 -0.53
N LEU A 173 8.43 -4.80 -1.03
CA LEU A 173 9.59 -4.43 -1.82
C LEU A 173 10.88 -4.45 -0.97
N LEU A 174 10.82 -3.89 0.24
CA LEU A 174 11.96 -3.88 1.16
C LEU A 174 12.31 -5.30 1.63
N LYS A 175 11.30 -6.13 1.90
CA LYS A 175 11.44 -7.55 2.20
C LYS A 175 12.12 -8.30 1.06
N ALA A 176 11.63 -8.13 -0.18
CA ALA A 176 12.21 -8.78 -1.36
C ALA A 176 13.70 -8.45 -1.53
N LEU A 177 14.09 -7.20 -1.27
CA LEU A 177 15.48 -6.78 -1.29
C LEU A 177 16.28 -7.41 -0.13
N ALA A 178 15.74 -7.42 1.08
CA ALA A 178 16.37 -7.94 2.28
C ALA A 178 16.60 -9.47 2.23
N GLU A 179 15.69 -10.21 1.58
CA GLU A 179 15.81 -11.66 1.35
C GLU A 179 16.85 -12.03 0.26
N HIS A 180 17.33 -11.03 -0.51
CA HIS A 180 18.31 -11.24 -1.58
C HIS A 180 19.51 -10.29 -1.44
N PRO A 181 20.23 -10.31 -0.31
CA PRO A 181 21.35 -9.40 -0.07
C PRO A 181 22.48 -9.63 -1.08
N ASN A 182 23.11 -8.54 -1.51
CA ASN A 182 24.25 -8.53 -2.44
C ASN A 182 23.93 -9.16 -3.83
N ARG A 183 22.65 -9.25 -4.19
CA ARG A 183 22.20 -9.71 -5.50
C ARG A 183 21.41 -8.62 -6.21
N PRO A 184 21.80 -8.23 -7.44
CA PRO A 184 20.99 -7.34 -8.25
C PRO A 184 19.63 -7.98 -8.56
N LEU A 185 18.57 -7.23 -8.33
CA LEU A 185 17.20 -7.61 -8.69
C LEU A 185 16.71 -6.67 -9.77
N SER A 186 16.28 -7.23 -10.90
CA SER A 186 15.62 -6.44 -11.94
C SER A 186 14.28 -5.88 -11.43
N ARG A 187 13.80 -4.80 -12.03
CA ARG A 187 12.49 -4.22 -11.70
C ARG A 187 11.37 -5.26 -11.79
N GLU A 188 11.38 -6.04 -12.87
CA GLU A 188 10.46 -7.15 -13.05
C GLU A 188 10.56 -8.20 -11.95
N ARG A 189 11.79 -8.57 -11.54
CA ARG A 189 12.01 -9.54 -10.47
C ARG A 189 11.52 -9.01 -9.12
N ILE A 190 11.73 -7.73 -8.84
CA ILE A 190 11.21 -7.07 -7.63
C ILE A 190 9.68 -7.11 -7.62
N LEU A 191 9.02 -6.77 -8.72
CA LEU A 191 7.57 -6.83 -8.86
C LEU A 191 7.04 -8.25 -8.66
N ASN A 192 7.67 -9.24 -9.26
CA ASN A 192 7.28 -10.65 -9.11
C ASN A 192 7.45 -11.14 -7.66
N LEU A 193 8.52 -10.77 -6.98
CA LEU A 193 8.79 -11.14 -5.58
C LEU A 193 7.83 -10.41 -4.62
N SER A 194 7.48 -9.17 -4.90
CA SER A 194 6.46 -8.41 -4.16
C SER A 194 5.02 -8.79 -4.53
N GLN A 195 4.83 -9.91 -5.24
CA GLN A 195 3.53 -10.49 -5.62
C GLN A 195 2.63 -9.60 -6.49
N GLN A 196 3.19 -8.66 -7.22
CA GLN A 196 2.47 -7.85 -8.20
C GLN A 196 2.41 -8.61 -9.54
N ARG A 197 1.32 -9.35 -9.78
CA ARG A 197 1.17 -10.20 -10.99
C ARG A 197 0.66 -9.47 -12.22
N ASP A 198 0.08 -8.27 -12.08
CA ASP A 198 -0.43 -7.47 -13.21
C ASP A 198 0.59 -6.36 -13.54
N TRP A 199 1.62 -6.74 -14.29
CA TRP A 199 2.73 -5.86 -14.63
C TRP A 199 2.54 -5.19 -16.00
N ASP A 200 2.67 -3.85 -16.00
CA ASP A 200 2.91 -3.04 -17.19
C ASP A 200 4.44 -2.79 -17.30
N PRO A 201 5.10 -3.14 -18.43
CA PRO A 201 6.53 -2.92 -18.65
C PRO A 201 7.00 -1.47 -18.46
N PHE A 202 6.09 -0.51 -18.56
CA PHE A 202 6.35 0.92 -18.37
C PHE A 202 6.03 1.44 -16.96
N ASP A 203 5.68 0.54 -16.02
CA ASP A 203 5.36 0.93 -14.64
C ASP A 203 6.60 1.38 -13.86
N ARG A 204 6.75 2.71 -13.72
CA ARG A 204 7.79 3.34 -12.88
C ARG A 204 7.52 3.25 -11.38
N SER A 205 6.54 2.50 -10.96
CA SER A 205 6.13 2.38 -9.55
C SER A 205 7.24 1.86 -8.65
N VAL A 206 8.09 0.95 -9.16
CA VAL A 206 9.25 0.43 -8.41
C VAL A 206 10.23 1.56 -8.09
N ASP A 207 10.59 2.39 -9.07
CA ASP A 207 11.58 3.45 -8.90
C ASP A 207 11.10 4.49 -7.86
N LEU A 208 9.82 4.84 -7.90
CA LEU A 208 9.22 5.76 -6.93
C LEU A 208 9.18 5.16 -5.51
N ARG A 209 8.85 3.88 -5.38
CA ARG A 209 8.87 3.19 -4.09
C ARG A 209 10.29 3.07 -3.52
N ILE A 210 11.26 2.77 -4.37
CA ILE A 210 12.68 2.79 -3.98
C ILE A 210 13.09 4.17 -3.47
N MET A 211 12.72 5.23 -4.16
CA MET A 211 13.02 6.60 -3.73
C MET A 211 12.43 6.88 -2.32
N ARG A 212 11.20 6.44 -2.05
CA ARG A 212 10.58 6.59 -0.73
C ARG A 212 11.26 5.74 0.34
N LEU A 213 11.59 4.49 0.02
CA LEU A 213 12.30 3.62 0.94
C LEU A 213 13.65 4.21 1.31
N ARG A 214 14.39 4.76 0.34
CA ARG A 214 15.65 5.47 0.61
C ARG A 214 15.46 6.62 1.61
N LYS A 215 14.43 7.44 1.46
CA LYS A 215 14.13 8.51 2.41
C LYS A 215 13.90 8.01 3.84
N LYS A 216 13.43 6.78 4.00
CA LYS A 216 13.14 6.16 5.30
C LYS A 216 14.38 5.49 5.92
N VAL A 217 15.14 4.76 5.12
CA VAL A 217 16.20 3.87 5.63
C VAL A 217 17.61 4.40 5.44
N GLU A 218 17.86 5.20 4.40
CA GLU A 218 19.21 5.73 4.12
C GLU A 218 19.52 6.93 5.01
N PRO A 219 20.76 7.07 5.47
CA PRO A 219 21.23 8.31 6.09
C PRO A 219 21.20 9.50 5.13
N ASP A 220 21.58 9.28 3.88
CA ASP A 220 21.50 10.23 2.77
C ASP A 220 20.80 9.57 1.58
N PRO A 221 19.54 9.93 1.28
CA PRO A 221 18.78 9.35 0.16
C PRO A 221 19.35 9.67 -1.23
N GLU A 222 20.11 10.75 -1.38
CA GLU A 222 20.73 11.16 -2.65
C GLU A 222 21.99 10.34 -2.94
N HIS A 223 22.69 9.88 -1.89
CA HIS A 223 23.86 9.02 -1.98
C HIS A 223 23.60 7.68 -1.26
N PRO A 224 22.70 6.83 -1.81
CA PRO A 224 22.25 5.63 -1.14
C PRO A 224 23.38 4.59 -1.00
N ARG A 225 23.55 4.08 0.21
CA ARG A 225 24.58 3.09 0.55
C ARG A 225 24.01 1.67 0.67
N PHE A 226 22.76 1.54 1.10
CA PHE A 226 22.14 0.25 1.36
C PHE A 226 21.27 -0.22 0.20
N ILE A 227 20.46 0.67 -0.41
CA ILE A 227 19.67 0.32 -1.60
C ILE A 227 20.25 1.05 -2.81
N LYS A 228 21.17 0.38 -3.51
CA LYS A 228 21.88 0.97 -4.66
C LYS A 228 21.18 0.68 -5.98
N THR A 229 21.35 1.60 -6.94
CA THR A 229 20.92 1.38 -8.32
C THR A 229 22.04 0.77 -9.13
N ILE A 230 21.77 -0.35 -9.80
CA ILE A 230 22.66 -0.92 -10.81
C ILE A 230 22.10 -0.54 -12.18
N ARG A 231 22.87 0.26 -12.92
CA ARG A 231 22.43 0.77 -14.25
C ARG A 231 22.04 -0.40 -15.15
N ASN A 232 20.89 -0.27 -15.80
CA ASN A 232 20.29 -1.25 -16.72
C ASN A 232 19.93 -2.62 -16.10
N GLU A 233 20.24 -2.89 -14.82
CA GLU A 233 19.90 -4.15 -14.16
C GLU A 233 18.76 -4.00 -13.14
N GLY A 234 18.76 -2.92 -12.33
CA GLY A 234 17.75 -2.70 -11.31
C GLY A 234 18.31 -2.21 -9.98
N TYR A 235 18.03 -2.91 -8.90
CA TYR A 235 18.42 -2.51 -7.54
C TYR A 235 19.10 -3.63 -6.78
N ILE A 236 19.98 -3.27 -5.87
CA ILE A 236 20.70 -4.21 -4.99
C ILE A 236 20.62 -3.71 -3.55
N PHE A 237 20.41 -4.62 -2.62
CA PHE A 237 20.55 -4.36 -1.19
C PHE A 237 21.94 -4.79 -0.72
N VAL A 238 22.65 -3.87 -0.09
CA VAL A 238 24.00 -4.07 0.46
C VAL A 238 23.93 -3.89 1.98
N PRO A 239 23.90 -4.97 2.79
CA PRO A 239 23.70 -4.90 4.24
C PRO A 239 24.70 -4.02 4.97
N ASP A 240 25.97 -4.05 4.55
CA ASP A 240 27.05 -3.32 5.20
C ASP A 240 27.22 -1.88 4.70
N GLY A 241 26.44 -1.47 3.69
CA GLY A 241 26.49 -0.13 3.12
C GLY A 241 27.85 0.24 2.48
N SER A 242 28.60 -0.77 2.04
CA SER A 242 29.93 -0.63 1.43
C SER A 242 29.88 -0.29 -0.05
#